data_55cdb4b357e79bbe030469e0424bdcc2
#
_entry.id   55cdb4b357e79bbe030469e0424bdcc2
#
_cell.length_a   1.000
_cell.length_b   1.000
_cell.length_c   1.000
_cell.angle_alpha   90.00
_cell.angle_beta   90.00
_cell.angle_gamma   90.00
#
_symmetry.space_group_name_H-M   'P 1'
#
loop_
_entity.id
_entity.type
_entity.pdbx_description
1 polymer ?
#
loop_
_entity_poly.entity_id
_entity_poly.type
_entity_poly.pdbx_seq_one_letter_code
_entity_poly.pdbx_strand_id
1 'polypeptide(L)'
;MEYTARMNEHALVSRAAAAGSCVLLKNVENTLPFAGTKDEPTRVAIFGIGQIFTPTGLTGMEPWRKIGILDGLTAEPTVKPDALLAHKYRAWALEHPDGSELPLGSLSMEEFASMNDAAMIVLARSAAHYDPKLTSFEQDMLKKVTGAFSRVALIIAAPGYMELTPEARACHAIIFLGLAGQEAGYALADVVSGKV
;
A
#
# COMPACT_ATOMS: atom_id res chain seq x y z
N MET A 1 24.94 5.85 9.49
CA MET A 1 25.60 6.33 8.25
C MET A 1 24.95 7.66 7.91
N GLU A 2 25.70 8.73 7.98
CA GLU A 2 25.20 10.08 7.67
C GLU A 2 25.01 10.21 6.16
N TYR A 3 23.79 10.56 5.74
CA TYR A 3 23.49 10.72 4.33
C TYR A 3 24.09 11.98 3.79
N THR A 4 24.83 11.87 2.72
CA THR A 4 25.34 13.05 2.02
C THR A 4 24.18 13.79 1.36
N ALA A 5 24.26 15.11 1.22
CA ALA A 5 23.27 15.94 0.52
C ALA A 5 22.90 15.35 -0.85
N ARG A 6 23.89 14.82 -1.58
CA ARG A 6 23.71 14.16 -2.87
C ARG A 6 22.81 12.91 -2.81
N MET A 7 22.89 12.10 -1.74
CA MET A 7 22.02 10.92 -1.58
C MET A 7 20.56 11.33 -1.36
N ASN A 8 20.36 12.44 -0.63
CA ASN A 8 19.01 12.98 -0.44
C ASN A 8 18.43 13.54 -1.75
N GLU A 9 19.24 14.22 -2.57
CA GLU A 9 18.82 14.67 -3.90
C GLU A 9 18.42 13.48 -4.80
N HIS A 10 19.21 12.40 -4.81
CA HIS A 10 18.86 11.17 -5.56
C HIS A 10 17.56 10.52 -5.05
N ALA A 11 17.33 10.54 -3.73
CA ALA A 11 16.08 10.03 -3.16
C ALA A 11 14.86 10.84 -3.61
N LEU A 12 14.97 12.18 -3.69
CA LEU A 12 13.89 13.03 -4.22
C LEU A 12 13.60 12.74 -5.69
N VAL A 13 14.62 12.57 -6.52
CA VAL A 13 14.46 12.18 -7.93
C VAL A 13 13.80 10.81 -8.05
N SER A 14 14.25 9.83 -7.25
CA SER A 14 13.67 8.48 -7.20
C SER A 14 12.19 8.52 -6.80
N ARG A 15 11.84 9.31 -5.75
CA ARG A 15 10.46 9.50 -5.30
C ARG A 15 9.58 10.11 -6.40
N ALA A 16 10.05 11.17 -7.05
CA ALA A 16 9.30 11.83 -8.12
C ALA A 16 9.08 10.90 -9.32
N ALA A 17 10.12 10.16 -9.74
CA ALA A 17 10.02 9.19 -10.82
C ALA A 17 9.04 8.05 -10.48
N ALA A 18 9.11 7.53 -9.25
CA ALA A 18 8.21 6.49 -8.78
C ALA A 18 6.75 6.97 -8.72
N ALA A 19 6.49 8.18 -8.22
CA ALA A 19 5.15 8.76 -8.18
C ALA A 19 4.60 8.97 -9.61
N GLY A 20 5.41 9.53 -10.52
CA GLY A 20 5.03 9.74 -11.92
C GLY A 20 4.86 8.46 -12.74
N SER A 21 5.36 7.30 -12.26
CA SER A 21 5.17 6.00 -12.90
C SER A 21 3.92 5.25 -12.45
N CYS A 22 3.24 5.73 -11.41
CA CYS A 22 1.99 5.13 -10.95
C CYS A 22 0.90 5.24 -12.02
N VAL A 23 0.16 4.15 -12.22
CA VAL A 23 -0.96 4.12 -13.17
C VAL A 23 -2.27 3.97 -12.41
N LEU A 24 -3.14 4.95 -12.54
CA LEU A 24 -4.51 4.90 -12.01
C LEU A 24 -5.39 4.09 -12.97
N LEU A 25 -5.66 2.82 -12.64
CA LEU A 25 -6.44 1.91 -13.46
C LEU A 25 -7.95 2.12 -13.30
N LYS A 26 -8.38 2.55 -12.11
CA LYS A 26 -9.78 2.80 -11.75
C LYS A 26 -9.85 3.85 -10.65
N ASN A 27 -10.85 4.75 -10.73
CA ASN A 27 -11.19 5.69 -9.67
C ASN A 27 -12.66 6.09 -9.78
N VAL A 28 -13.52 5.42 -9.02
CA VAL A 28 -14.97 5.67 -8.98
C VAL A 28 -15.27 6.63 -7.84
N GLU A 29 -16.21 7.54 -8.07
CA GLU A 29 -16.70 8.49 -7.05
C GLU A 29 -15.62 9.32 -6.38
N ASN A 30 -14.53 9.61 -7.11
CA ASN A 30 -13.38 10.34 -6.60
C ASN A 30 -12.85 9.73 -5.28
N THR A 31 -12.75 8.40 -5.22
CA THR A 31 -12.19 7.68 -4.06
C THR A 31 -10.77 8.14 -3.75
N LEU A 32 -9.99 8.45 -4.75
CA LEU A 32 -8.68 9.09 -4.66
C LEU A 32 -8.70 10.45 -5.38
N PRO A 33 -7.87 11.43 -4.96
CA PRO A 33 -7.05 11.39 -3.75
C PRO A 33 -7.89 11.36 -2.47
N PHE A 34 -7.27 10.92 -1.36
CA PHE A 34 -7.90 11.06 -0.05
C PHE A 34 -7.97 12.54 0.32
N ALA A 35 -9.20 13.03 0.57
CA ALA A 35 -9.47 14.46 0.75
C ALA A 35 -9.15 15.00 2.16
N GLY A 36 -8.29 14.31 2.93
CA GLY A 36 -7.89 14.74 4.27
C GLY A 36 -7.06 16.02 4.26
N THR A 37 -7.09 16.71 5.38
CA THR A 37 -6.21 17.85 5.68
C THR A 37 -5.23 17.47 6.80
N LYS A 38 -4.27 18.34 7.08
CA LYS A 38 -3.33 18.11 8.19
C LYS A 38 -4.03 18.08 9.55
N ASP A 39 -5.09 18.86 9.72
CA ASP A 39 -5.85 18.95 10.99
C ASP A 39 -6.92 17.85 11.08
N GLU A 40 -7.45 17.42 9.94
CA GLU A 40 -8.43 16.35 9.82
C GLU A 40 -7.98 15.34 8.75
N PRO A 41 -6.99 14.48 9.06
CA PRO A 41 -6.49 13.51 8.09
C PRO A 41 -7.50 12.41 7.80
N THR A 42 -7.57 11.94 6.57
CA THR A 42 -8.35 10.76 6.22
C THR A 42 -7.80 9.53 6.95
N ARG A 43 -8.64 8.89 7.76
CA ARG A 43 -8.29 7.66 8.49
C ARG A 43 -8.42 6.48 7.54
N VAL A 44 -7.36 5.69 7.41
CA VAL A 44 -7.29 4.60 6.44
C VAL A 44 -6.89 3.30 7.10
N ALA A 45 -7.74 2.28 7.03
CA ALA A 45 -7.39 0.92 7.40
C ALA A 45 -6.60 0.26 6.26
N ILE A 46 -5.33 -0.08 6.50
CA ILE A 46 -4.45 -0.64 5.46
C ILE A 46 -4.31 -2.14 5.67
N PHE A 47 -4.73 -2.92 4.70
CA PHE A 47 -4.68 -4.39 4.67
C PHE A 47 -3.63 -4.87 3.67
N GLY A 48 -3.12 -6.07 3.88
CA GLY A 48 -2.13 -6.71 3.02
C GLY A 48 -0.70 -6.55 3.54
N ILE A 49 0.01 -7.68 3.63
CA ILE A 49 1.39 -7.73 4.15
C ILE A 49 2.37 -6.92 3.29
N GLY A 50 2.03 -6.65 2.03
CA GLY A 50 2.78 -5.81 1.11
C GLY A 50 3.00 -4.38 1.59
N GLN A 51 2.19 -3.88 2.53
CA GLN A 51 2.41 -2.59 3.17
C GLN A 51 3.71 -2.55 3.99
N ILE A 52 4.14 -3.71 4.54
CA ILE A 52 5.39 -3.89 5.29
C ILE A 52 6.50 -4.37 4.35
N PHE A 53 6.25 -5.47 3.62
CA PHE A 53 7.19 -6.07 2.68
C PHE A 53 7.02 -5.49 1.27
N THR A 54 7.10 -4.17 1.13
CA THR A 54 7.01 -3.48 -0.15
C THR A 54 8.19 -3.87 -1.05
N PRO A 55 7.96 -4.45 -2.25
CA PRO A 55 9.04 -4.84 -3.13
C PRO A 55 9.70 -3.62 -3.78
N THR A 56 11.03 -3.58 -3.83
CA THR A 56 11.78 -2.47 -4.41
C THR A 56 12.17 -2.69 -5.88
N GLY A 57 12.09 -3.92 -6.37
CA GLY A 57 12.53 -4.28 -7.73
C GLY A 57 14.04 -4.47 -7.87
N LEU A 58 14.82 -4.18 -6.82
CA LEU A 58 16.26 -4.41 -6.83
C LEU A 58 16.57 -5.85 -6.45
N THR A 59 17.24 -6.59 -7.33
CA THR A 59 17.72 -7.93 -7.06
C THR A 59 19.23 -7.90 -6.85
N GLY A 60 19.70 -8.53 -5.76
CA GLY A 60 21.12 -8.63 -5.46
C GLY A 60 21.79 -7.37 -4.91
N MET A 61 21.03 -6.31 -4.66
CA MET A 61 21.52 -5.09 -4.03
C MET A 61 20.55 -4.65 -2.94
N GLU A 62 21.05 -4.48 -1.73
CA GLU A 62 20.28 -3.84 -0.65
C GLU A 62 20.31 -2.33 -0.84
N PRO A 63 19.14 -1.66 -0.94
CA PRO A 63 19.11 -0.21 -0.99
C PRO A 63 19.58 0.34 0.36
N TRP A 64 20.27 1.46 0.35
CA TRP A 64 20.73 2.14 1.55
C TRP A 64 19.58 2.60 2.46
N ARG A 65 18.39 2.74 1.88
CA ARG A 65 17.13 3.07 2.54
C ARG A 65 16.00 2.37 1.82
N LYS A 66 15.01 1.93 2.56
CA LYS A 66 13.76 1.37 2.03
C LYS A 66 12.59 1.97 2.79
N ILE A 67 11.75 2.71 2.09
CA ILE A 67 10.52 3.27 2.63
C ILE A 67 9.35 2.40 2.19
N GLY A 68 8.81 1.61 3.12
CA GLY A 68 7.63 0.78 2.89
C GLY A 68 6.36 1.63 2.75
N ILE A 69 5.31 1.04 2.21
CA ILE A 69 4.04 1.74 1.97
C ILE A 69 3.46 2.27 3.29
N LEU A 70 3.44 1.46 4.35
CA LEU A 70 2.94 1.90 5.65
C LEU A 70 3.75 3.08 6.22
N ASP A 71 5.08 3.05 6.08
CA ASP A 71 5.93 4.11 6.60
C ASP A 71 5.75 5.42 5.83
N GLY A 72 5.63 5.34 4.50
CA GLY A 72 5.35 6.48 3.65
C GLY A 72 4.01 7.16 3.98
N LEU A 73 2.95 6.35 4.13
CA LEU A 73 1.62 6.84 4.50
C LEU A 73 1.56 7.37 5.94
N THR A 74 2.33 6.79 6.86
CA THR A 74 2.43 7.30 8.24
C THR A 74 3.10 8.67 8.29
N ALA A 75 4.03 8.95 7.37
CA ALA A 75 4.69 10.24 7.27
C ALA A 75 3.87 11.31 6.51
N GLU A 76 2.77 10.92 5.86
CA GLU A 76 1.89 11.83 5.12
C GLU A 76 0.88 12.49 6.06
N PRO A 77 0.92 13.83 6.26
CA PRO A 77 0.09 14.48 7.27
C PRO A 77 -1.41 14.46 6.98
N THR A 78 -1.82 14.25 5.72
CA THR A 78 -3.23 14.24 5.30
C THR A 78 -3.87 12.86 5.31
N VAL A 79 -3.06 11.81 5.60
CA VAL A 79 -3.50 10.42 5.69
C VAL A 79 -3.09 9.86 7.04
N LYS A 80 -4.01 9.20 7.73
CA LYS A 80 -3.76 8.60 9.04
C LYS A 80 -4.04 7.10 8.98
N PRO A 81 -3.01 6.25 8.84
CA PRO A 81 -3.16 4.81 8.96
C PRO A 81 -3.73 4.39 10.31
N ASP A 82 -4.61 3.40 10.32
CA ASP A 82 -5.14 2.81 11.55
C ASP A 82 -3.99 2.21 12.39
N ALA A 83 -3.81 2.73 13.60
CA ALA A 83 -2.67 2.38 14.45
C ALA A 83 -2.74 0.93 14.96
N LEU A 84 -3.94 0.43 15.26
CA LEU A 84 -4.13 -0.94 15.74
C LEU A 84 -3.83 -1.96 14.64
N LEU A 85 -4.37 -1.71 13.44
CA LEU A 85 -4.15 -2.58 12.29
C LEU A 85 -2.68 -2.55 11.86
N ALA A 86 -2.06 -1.37 11.82
CA ALA A 86 -0.64 -1.20 11.54
C ALA A 86 0.24 -1.97 12.54
N HIS A 87 -0.10 -1.91 13.84
CA HIS A 87 0.60 -2.67 14.86
C HIS A 87 0.47 -4.19 14.66
N LYS A 88 -0.74 -4.67 14.35
CA LYS A 88 -0.98 -6.09 14.07
C LYS A 88 -0.16 -6.59 12.88
N TYR A 89 -0.12 -5.85 11.78
CA TYR A 89 0.70 -6.21 10.60
C TYR A 89 2.20 -6.17 10.90
N ARG A 90 2.68 -5.19 11.67
CA ARG A 90 4.11 -5.15 12.07
C ARG A 90 4.48 -6.32 12.98
N ALA A 91 3.64 -6.66 13.97
CA ALA A 91 3.86 -7.81 14.82
C ALA A 91 3.87 -9.12 14.02
N TRP A 92 2.88 -9.28 13.13
CA TRP A 92 2.79 -10.45 12.25
C TRP A 92 4.03 -10.60 11.35
N ALA A 93 4.50 -9.51 10.76
CA ALA A 93 5.69 -9.52 9.90
C ALA A 93 6.97 -9.94 10.62
N LEU A 94 7.10 -9.65 11.92
CA LEU A 94 8.24 -10.09 12.73
C LEU A 94 8.22 -11.62 12.95
N GLU A 95 7.03 -12.20 13.09
CA GLU A 95 6.85 -13.65 13.29
C GLU A 95 6.86 -14.42 11.96
N HIS A 96 6.55 -13.73 10.85
CA HIS A 96 6.42 -14.31 9.49
C HIS A 96 7.31 -13.58 8.48
N PRO A 97 8.65 -13.72 8.59
CA PRO A 97 9.59 -13.05 7.68
C PRO A 97 9.54 -13.58 6.24
N ASP A 98 8.84 -14.68 6.00
CA ASP A 98 8.52 -15.24 4.68
C ASP A 98 7.51 -14.41 3.90
N GLY A 99 6.88 -13.40 4.53
CA GLY A 99 5.89 -12.53 3.91
C GLY A 99 4.51 -13.14 3.76
N SER A 100 4.19 -14.21 4.51
CA SER A 100 2.84 -14.77 4.53
C SER A 100 1.81 -13.75 5.03
N GLU A 101 0.61 -13.80 4.43
CA GLU A 101 -0.46 -12.84 4.71
C GLU A 101 -1.08 -13.06 6.10
N LEU A 102 -1.45 -11.96 6.76
CA LEU A 102 -2.16 -11.98 8.05
C LEU A 102 -3.60 -12.53 7.86
N PRO A 103 -3.96 -13.65 8.52
CA PRO A 103 -5.33 -14.14 8.47
C PRO A 103 -6.32 -13.17 9.11
N LEU A 104 -7.36 -12.76 8.37
CA LEU A 104 -8.34 -11.78 8.84
C LEU A 104 -9.44 -12.37 9.75
N GLY A 105 -9.41 -13.66 10.05
CA GLY A 105 -10.47 -14.35 10.81
C GLY A 105 -10.67 -13.84 12.25
N SER A 106 -9.67 -13.18 12.82
CA SER A 106 -9.71 -12.59 14.17
C SER A 106 -9.98 -11.07 14.17
N LEU A 107 -10.21 -10.47 13.00
CA LEU A 107 -10.45 -9.03 12.85
C LEU A 107 -11.93 -8.77 12.60
N SER A 108 -12.51 -7.85 13.36
CA SER A 108 -13.85 -7.33 13.08
C SER A 108 -13.76 -6.29 11.97
N MET A 109 -14.21 -6.64 10.77
CA MET A 109 -14.22 -5.72 9.62
C MET A 109 -15.18 -4.55 9.87
N GLU A 110 -16.31 -4.80 10.52
CA GLU A 110 -17.30 -3.78 10.88
C GLU A 110 -16.73 -2.76 11.86
N GLU A 111 -15.91 -3.21 12.83
CA GLU A 111 -15.25 -2.32 13.78
C GLU A 111 -14.25 -1.42 13.07
N PHE A 112 -13.38 -1.98 12.22
CA PHE A 112 -12.44 -1.17 11.43
C PHE A 112 -13.16 -0.23 10.47
N ALA A 113 -14.25 -0.65 9.84
CA ALA A 113 -15.03 0.21 8.95
C ALA A 113 -15.70 1.37 9.70
N SER A 114 -16.12 1.16 10.96
CA SER A 114 -16.72 2.22 11.77
C SER A 114 -15.72 3.28 12.25
N MET A 115 -14.44 2.92 12.36
CA MET A 115 -13.37 3.80 12.86
C MET A 115 -12.59 4.51 11.76
N ASN A 116 -12.70 4.06 10.51
CA ASN A 116 -11.91 4.56 9.40
C ASN A 116 -12.77 5.07 8.24
N ASP A 117 -12.30 6.09 7.55
CA ASP A 117 -13.02 6.76 6.45
C ASP A 117 -12.88 5.99 5.13
N ALA A 118 -11.83 5.17 5.01
CA ALA A 118 -11.53 4.35 3.84
C ALA A 118 -10.69 3.12 4.20
N ALA A 119 -10.62 2.17 3.28
CA ALA A 119 -9.65 1.08 3.33
C ALA A 119 -8.68 1.16 2.14
N MET A 120 -7.49 0.62 2.36
CA MET A 120 -6.48 0.37 1.33
C MET A 120 -6.05 -1.09 1.42
N ILE A 121 -5.98 -1.78 0.27
CA ILE A 121 -5.46 -3.14 0.18
C ILE A 121 -4.17 -3.09 -0.62
N VAL A 122 -3.11 -3.69 -0.12
CA VAL A 122 -1.79 -3.73 -0.77
C VAL A 122 -1.46 -5.15 -1.17
N LEU A 123 -1.52 -5.43 -2.47
CA LEU A 123 -1.04 -6.66 -3.06
C LEU A 123 0.39 -6.47 -3.55
N ALA A 124 1.31 -7.33 -3.12
CA ALA A 124 2.72 -7.21 -3.44
C ALA A 124 3.29 -8.49 -4.05
N ARG A 125 4.15 -8.34 -5.06
CA ARG A 125 4.92 -9.43 -5.67
C ARG A 125 6.36 -9.00 -5.90
N SER A 126 7.32 -9.82 -5.47
CA SER A 126 8.71 -9.60 -5.84
C SER A 126 8.99 -10.11 -7.25
N ALA A 127 10.04 -9.59 -7.89
CA ALA A 127 10.44 -10.07 -9.21
C ALA A 127 10.90 -11.55 -9.19
N ALA A 128 11.44 -12.00 -8.05
CA ALA A 128 11.94 -13.39 -7.89
C ALA A 128 10.81 -14.42 -7.73
N HIS A 129 9.65 -13.99 -7.20
CA HIS A 129 8.52 -14.88 -6.93
C HIS A 129 7.23 -14.23 -7.46
N TYR A 130 7.23 -14.00 -8.78
CA TYR A 130 6.09 -13.37 -9.44
C TYR A 130 5.07 -14.43 -9.88
N ASP A 131 3.87 -14.36 -9.29
CA ASP A 131 2.67 -15.04 -9.76
C ASP A 131 1.58 -13.98 -9.96
N PRO A 132 0.99 -13.87 -11.16
CA PRO A 132 -0.07 -12.91 -11.44
C PRO A 132 -1.40 -13.27 -10.75
N LYS A 133 -1.55 -14.48 -10.23
CA LYS A 133 -2.77 -14.95 -9.60
C LYS A 133 -2.85 -14.50 -8.14
N LEU A 134 -4.08 -14.29 -7.69
CA LEU A 134 -4.37 -14.03 -6.29
C LEU A 134 -4.39 -15.34 -5.49
N THR A 135 -3.78 -15.32 -4.32
CA THR A 135 -3.90 -16.40 -3.34
C THR A 135 -5.33 -16.44 -2.76
N SER A 136 -5.71 -17.56 -2.14
CA SER A 136 -7.01 -17.67 -1.46
C SER A 136 -7.15 -16.66 -0.31
N PHE A 137 -6.06 -16.34 0.38
CA PHE A 137 -6.03 -15.32 1.44
C PHE A 137 -6.28 -13.91 0.90
N GLU A 138 -5.68 -13.56 -0.23
CA GLU A 138 -5.90 -12.26 -0.88
C GLU A 138 -7.32 -12.12 -1.42
N GLN A 139 -7.89 -13.19 -1.98
CA GLN A 139 -9.28 -13.21 -2.42
C GLN A 139 -10.25 -13.02 -1.24
N ASP A 140 -10.04 -13.72 -0.12
CA ASP A 140 -10.81 -13.56 1.12
C ASP A 140 -10.69 -12.14 1.68
N MET A 141 -9.48 -11.59 1.70
CA MET A 141 -9.21 -10.22 2.12
C MET A 141 -9.97 -9.21 1.26
N LEU A 142 -9.85 -9.30 -0.06
CA LEU A 142 -10.57 -8.44 -1.00
C LEU A 142 -12.08 -8.50 -0.76
N LYS A 143 -12.65 -9.71 -0.66
CA LYS A 143 -14.07 -9.92 -0.42
C LYS A 143 -14.54 -9.30 0.91
N LYS A 144 -13.82 -9.53 2.00
CA LYS A 144 -14.18 -9.02 3.33
C LYS A 144 -14.08 -7.50 3.40
N VAL A 145 -12.98 -6.93 2.89
CA VAL A 145 -12.75 -5.49 2.95
C VAL A 145 -13.72 -4.74 2.04
N THR A 146 -13.93 -5.20 0.80
CA THR A 146 -14.91 -4.56 -0.11
C THR A 146 -16.36 -4.71 0.36
N GLY A 147 -16.66 -5.75 1.15
CA GLY A 147 -17.98 -5.94 1.74
C GLY A 147 -18.26 -5.06 2.95
N ALA A 148 -17.21 -4.58 3.65
CA ALA A 148 -17.34 -3.81 4.89
C ALA A 148 -17.15 -2.30 4.69
N PHE A 149 -16.30 -1.89 3.75
CA PHE A 149 -15.93 -0.48 3.53
C PHE A 149 -16.61 0.10 2.29
N SER A 150 -17.13 1.31 2.42
CA SER A 150 -17.74 2.08 1.31
C SER A 150 -16.71 2.72 0.36
N ARG A 151 -15.43 2.84 0.79
CA ARG A 151 -14.33 3.40 -0.01
C ARG A 151 -13.12 2.50 0.12
N VAL A 152 -12.75 1.80 -0.95
CA VAL A 152 -11.62 0.86 -0.96
C VAL A 152 -10.71 1.18 -2.13
N ALA A 153 -9.42 1.42 -1.84
CA ALA A 153 -8.35 1.54 -2.82
C ALA A 153 -7.49 0.28 -2.84
N LEU A 154 -7.27 -0.29 -4.02
CA LEU A 154 -6.37 -1.42 -4.24
C LEU A 154 -5.05 -0.91 -4.82
N ILE A 155 -3.95 -1.26 -4.17
CA ILE A 155 -2.58 -0.96 -4.61
C ILE A 155 -1.91 -2.25 -5.07
N ILE A 156 -1.39 -2.25 -6.29
CA ILE A 156 -0.69 -3.38 -6.90
C ILE A 156 0.79 -3.02 -7.02
N ALA A 157 1.61 -3.57 -6.13
CA ALA A 157 3.06 -3.43 -6.11
C ALA A 157 3.70 -4.70 -6.70
N ALA A 158 3.76 -4.80 -8.03
CA ALA A 158 4.17 -6.01 -8.72
C ALA A 158 5.02 -5.68 -9.98
N PRO A 159 5.87 -6.61 -10.44
CA PRO A 159 6.73 -6.39 -11.62
C PRO A 159 5.95 -6.35 -12.94
N GLY A 160 4.69 -6.78 -12.94
CA GLY A 160 3.88 -6.87 -14.15
C GLY A 160 2.40 -7.06 -13.86
N TYR A 161 1.69 -7.57 -14.84
CA TYR A 161 0.26 -7.81 -14.80
C TYR A 161 -0.17 -8.65 -13.59
N MET A 162 -1.27 -8.24 -12.95
CA MET A 162 -1.97 -9.04 -11.92
C MET A 162 -3.38 -9.36 -12.43
N GLU A 163 -3.85 -10.58 -12.18
CA GLU A 163 -5.21 -10.98 -12.52
C GLU A 163 -6.21 -10.29 -11.61
N LEU A 164 -7.04 -9.42 -12.19
CA LEU A 164 -8.10 -8.72 -11.46
C LEU A 164 -9.35 -9.59 -11.42
N THR A 165 -9.54 -10.30 -10.29
CA THR A 165 -10.76 -11.04 -10.01
C THR A 165 -11.97 -10.11 -9.84
N PRO A 166 -13.21 -10.61 -9.84
CA PRO A 166 -14.39 -9.80 -9.55
C PRO A 166 -14.28 -9.00 -8.24
N GLU A 167 -13.69 -9.58 -7.19
CA GLU A 167 -13.47 -8.93 -5.89
C GLU A 167 -12.47 -7.79 -5.99
N ALA A 168 -11.36 -7.98 -6.73
CA ALA A 168 -10.40 -6.91 -6.99
C ALA A 168 -11.03 -5.76 -7.80
N ARG A 169 -11.88 -6.11 -8.79
CA ARG A 169 -12.63 -5.13 -9.58
C ARG A 169 -13.71 -4.41 -8.78
N ALA A 170 -14.18 -4.96 -7.64
CA ALA A 170 -15.12 -4.30 -6.74
C ALA A 170 -14.49 -3.12 -5.98
N CYS A 171 -13.16 -3.05 -5.85
CA CYS A 171 -12.48 -1.89 -5.28
C CYS A 171 -12.86 -0.60 -6.03
N HIS A 172 -13.03 0.50 -5.29
CA HIS A 172 -13.47 1.81 -5.85
C HIS A 172 -12.33 2.51 -6.60
N ALA A 173 -11.09 2.36 -6.14
CA ALA A 173 -9.89 2.81 -6.85
C ALA A 173 -8.88 1.67 -6.99
N ILE A 174 -8.11 1.66 -8.09
CA ILE A 174 -7.06 0.68 -8.34
C ILE A 174 -5.85 1.44 -8.88
N ILE A 175 -4.73 1.35 -8.17
CA ILE A 175 -3.43 1.88 -8.59
C ILE A 175 -2.48 0.73 -8.88
N PHE A 176 -1.86 0.75 -10.05
CA PHE A 176 -0.68 -0.05 -10.33
C PHE A 176 0.56 0.78 -9.99
N LEU A 177 1.22 0.42 -8.88
CA LEU A 177 2.43 1.06 -8.38
C LEU A 177 3.68 0.51 -9.07
N GLY A 178 3.63 -0.73 -9.55
CA GLY A 178 4.81 -1.41 -10.07
C GLY A 178 5.84 -1.72 -8.97
N LEU A 179 7.10 -1.82 -9.37
CA LEU A 179 8.26 -1.94 -8.47
C LEU A 179 8.91 -0.56 -8.34
N ALA A 180 8.39 0.26 -7.44
CA ALA A 180 8.66 1.70 -7.36
C ALA A 180 9.98 2.06 -6.61
N GLY A 181 10.87 1.08 -6.38
CA GLY A 181 12.17 1.33 -5.80
C GLY A 181 12.16 1.63 -4.30
N GLN A 182 13.25 2.23 -3.82
CA GLN A 182 13.48 2.49 -2.40
C GLN A 182 12.55 3.52 -1.78
N GLU A 183 11.96 4.41 -2.57
CA GLU A 183 11.07 5.49 -2.14
C GLU A 183 9.58 5.17 -2.39
N ALA A 184 9.24 3.91 -2.66
CA ALA A 184 7.89 3.46 -3.03
C ALA A 184 6.79 3.96 -2.07
N GLY A 185 7.04 3.93 -0.77
CA GLY A 185 6.07 4.38 0.24
C GLY A 185 5.78 5.89 0.15
N TYR A 186 6.82 6.72 0.01
CA TYR A 186 6.62 8.16 -0.14
C TYR A 186 6.00 8.50 -1.50
N ALA A 187 6.38 7.81 -2.56
CA ALA A 187 5.80 8.02 -3.88
C ALA A 187 4.29 7.71 -3.89
N LEU A 188 3.89 6.58 -3.31
CA LEU A 188 2.47 6.24 -3.17
C LEU A 188 1.73 7.25 -2.30
N ALA A 189 2.34 7.70 -1.19
CA ALA A 189 1.75 8.71 -0.32
C ALA A 189 1.46 10.02 -1.07
N ASP A 190 2.37 10.47 -1.94
CA ASP A 190 2.16 11.66 -2.78
C ASP A 190 0.99 11.47 -3.76
N VAL A 191 0.88 10.30 -4.38
CA VAL A 191 -0.21 9.98 -5.32
C VAL A 191 -1.56 9.94 -4.61
N VAL A 192 -1.67 9.21 -3.50
CA VAL A 192 -2.96 9.06 -2.81
C VAL A 192 -3.40 10.29 -2.03
N SER A 193 -2.48 11.21 -1.74
CA SER A 193 -2.80 12.53 -1.13
C SER A 193 -3.05 13.63 -2.17
N GLY A 194 -2.87 13.34 -3.47
CA GLY A 194 -3.12 14.30 -4.54
C GLY A 194 -2.02 15.36 -4.72
N LYS A 195 -0.79 15.07 -4.29
CA LYS A 195 0.36 15.95 -4.54
C LYS A 195 0.92 15.77 -5.97
N VAL A 196 0.60 14.64 -6.58
CA VAL A 196 0.99 14.27 -7.95
C VAL A 196 -0.22 13.68 -8.66
#